data_aca7e533a162a86f1d0fc0d85ecca418
#
_entry.id   aca7e533a162a86f1d0fc0d85ecca418
#
_cell.length_a   1.000
_cell.length_b   1.000
_cell.length_c   1.000
_cell.angle_alpha   90.00
_cell.angle_beta   90.00
_cell.angle_gamma   90.00
#
_symmetry.space_group_name_H-M   'P 1'
#
loop_
_entity.id
_entity.type
_entity.pdbx_description
1 polymer ?
#
loop_
_entity_poly.entity_id
_entity_poly.type
_entity_poly.pdbx_seq_one_letter_code
_entity_poly.pdbx_strand_id
1 'polypeptide(L)'
;SAFELYLPEAMPTRHFDTVVANILAGPLVSLAPVISSYTRPGSRLALSGILAEQAAEVRAAYAELFELDPTVEQEGWVLISGTRKA
;
A
#
# COMPACT_ATOMS: atom_id res chain seq x y z
N SER A 1 -8.99 11.79 -5.71
CA SER A 1 -9.62 11.57 -4.40
C SER A 1 -8.79 10.56 -3.59
N ALA A 2 -8.96 10.59 -2.28
CA ALA A 2 -8.29 9.69 -1.36
C ALA A 2 -9.25 8.61 -0.88
N PHE A 3 -8.70 7.44 -0.62
CA PHE A 3 -9.50 6.33 -0.12
C PHE A 3 -8.70 5.56 0.92
N GLU A 4 -9.27 5.39 2.12
CA GLU A 4 -8.65 4.62 3.18
C GLU A 4 -9.25 3.22 3.21
N LEU A 5 -8.39 2.22 3.04
CA LEU A 5 -8.81 0.83 2.94
C LEU A 5 -8.66 0.11 4.27
N TYR A 6 -9.76 -0.48 4.76
CA TYR A 6 -9.73 -1.35 5.92
C TYR A 6 -9.93 -2.82 5.52
N LEU A 7 -11.06 -3.13 4.92
CA LEU A 7 -11.37 -4.47 4.45
C LEU A 7 -12.00 -4.34 3.05
N PRO A 8 -11.69 -5.26 2.14
CA PRO A 8 -12.09 -5.10 0.74
C PRO A 8 -13.47 -5.58 0.37
N GLU A 9 -14.22 -6.15 1.28
CA GLU A 9 -15.44 -6.87 0.91
C GLU A 9 -16.57 -6.04 0.31
N ALA A 10 -16.55 -4.75 0.48
CA ALA A 10 -17.60 -3.88 -0.06
C ALA A 10 -17.03 -2.77 -0.92
N MET A 11 -15.87 -2.99 -1.49
CA MET A 11 -15.13 -1.96 -2.22
C MET A 11 -15.73 -1.69 -3.59
N PRO A 12 -15.87 -0.42 -3.98
CA PRO A 12 -16.30 -0.11 -5.34
C PRO A 12 -15.21 -0.42 -6.35
N THR A 13 -15.62 -0.75 -7.57
CA THR A 13 -14.71 -1.06 -8.66
C THR A 13 -14.32 0.22 -9.39
N ARG A 14 -13.39 0.99 -8.84
CA ARG A 14 -12.91 2.21 -9.48
C ARG A 14 -11.50 2.54 -8.99
N HIS A 15 -10.84 3.45 -9.67
CA HIS A 15 -9.49 3.86 -9.33
C HIS A 15 -9.50 5.13 -8.49
N PHE A 16 -8.52 5.25 -7.62
CA PHE A 16 -8.36 6.40 -6.73
C PHE A 16 -7.00 7.03 -6.97
N ASP A 17 -6.92 8.35 -6.77
CA ASP A 17 -5.66 9.07 -6.89
C ASP A 17 -4.72 8.73 -5.74
N THR A 18 -5.29 8.44 -4.57
CA THR A 18 -4.53 8.08 -3.38
C THR A 18 -5.23 6.94 -2.65
N VAL A 19 -4.48 5.90 -2.34
CA VAL A 19 -4.98 4.78 -1.54
C VAL A 19 -4.14 4.68 -0.29
N VAL A 20 -4.79 4.67 0.87
CA VAL A 20 -4.15 4.51 2.17
C VAL A 20 -4.64 3.20 2.77
N ALA A 21 -3.73 2.30 3.10
CA ALA A 21 -4.05 1.05 3.75
C ALA A 21 -3.42 1.01 5.13
N ASN A 22 -4.24 0.79 6.14
CA ASN A 22 -3.79 0.69 7.54
C ASN A 22 -4.21 -0.66 8.09
N ILE A 23 -3.52 -1.70 7.66
CA ILE A 23 -3.78 -3.08 8.08
C ILE A 23 -2.45 -3.78 8.29
N LEU A 24 -2.50 -4.95 8.92
CA LEU A 24 -1.30 -5.70 9.25
C LEU A 24 -0.56 -6.18 7.99
N ALA A 25 0.75 -6.43 8.14
CA ALA A 25 1.62 -6.77 7.02
C ALA A 25 1.19 -8.01 6.25
N GLY A 26 0.74 -9.06 6.96
CA GLY A 26 0.30 -10.27 6.31
C GLY A 26 -0.81 -10.02 5.29
N PRO A 27 -1.93 -9.39 5.70
CA PRO A 27 -2.97 -9.00 4.77
C PRO A 27 -2.50 -8.06 3.68
N LEU A 28 -1.57 -7.14 3.99
CA LEU A 28 -1.04 -6.22 2.98
C LEU A 28 -0.36 -6.97 1.84
N VAL A 29 0.42 -7.99 2.16
CA VAL A 29 1.08 -8.80 1.14
C VAL A 29 0.06 -9.58 0.32
N SER A 30 -0.89 -10.23 0.98
CA SER A 30 -1.90 -11.03 0.31
C SER A 30 -2.83 -10.20 -0.56
N LEU A 31 -3.12 -8.97 -0.14
CA LEU A 31 -4.04 -8.08 -0.84
C LEU A 31 -3.36 -7.17 -1.86
N ALA A 32 -2.04 -7.32 -2.07
CA ALA A 32 -1.34 -6.46 -3.01
C ALA A 32 -2.01 -6.38 -4.39
N PRO A 33 -2.44 -7.50 -5.01
CA PRO A 33 -3.14 -7.40 -6.29
C PRO A 33 -4.45 -6.62 -6.19
N VAL A 34 -5.20 -6.82 -5.11
CA VAL A 34 -6.48 -6.14 -4.90
C VAL A 34 -6.26 -4.65 -4.69
N ILE A 35 -5.34 -4.29 -3.79
CA ILE A 35 -5.04 -2.88 -3.49
C ILE A 35 -4.53 -2.19 -4.75
N SER A 36 -3.65 -2.85 -5.50
CA SER A 36 -3.11 -2.29 -6.73
C SER A 36 -4.20 -2.05 -7.77
N SER A 37 -5.24 -2.87 -7.78
CA SER A 37 -6.34 -2.73 -8.74
C SER A 37 -7.15 -1.44 -8.55
N TYR A 38 -7.03 -0.81 -7.38
CA TYR A 38 -7.70 0.47 -7.12
C TYR A 38 -6.82 1.68 -7.50
N THR A 39 -5.65 1.42 -8.08
CA THR A 39 -4.74 2.48 -8.48
C THR A 39 -4.57 2.51 -9.99
N ARG A 40 -4.12 3.64 -10.51
CA ARG A 40 -3.77 3.85 -11.92
C ARG A 40 -2.40 4.49 -11.97
N PRO A 41 -1.74 4.52 -13.13
CA PRO A 41 -0.43 5.17 -13.22
C PRO A 41 -0.48 6.58 -12.62
N GLY A 42 0.46 6.87 -11.73
CA GLY A 42 0.52 8.15 -11.05
C GLY A 42 -0.20 8.20 -9.71
N SER A 43 -1.01 7.20 -9.37
CA SER A 43 -1.67 7.16 -8.06
C SER A 43 -0.65 7.01 -6.94
N ARG A 44 -0.94 7.63 -5.79
CA ARG A 44 -0.12 7.50 -4.60
C ARG A 44 -0.64 6.37 -3.72
N LEU A 45 0.30 5.71 -3.06
CA LEU A 45 0.00 4.62 -2.14
C LEU A 45 0.67 4.93 -0.80
N ALA A 46 -0.03 4.66 0.30
CA ALA A 46 0.56 4.75 1.63
C ALA A 46 0.11 3.53 2.44
N LEU A 47 1.08 2.80 2.97
CA LEU A 47 0.83 1.58 3.74
C LEU A 47 1.35 1.79 5.15
N SER A 48 0.50 1.54 6.15
CA SER A 48 0.88 1.68 7.55
C SER A 48 0.44 0.44 8.32
N GLY A 49 0.78 0.38 9.62
CA GLY A 49 0.48 -0.80 10.43
C GLY A 49 1.52 -1.89 10.25
N ILE A 50 2.71 -1.55 9.76
CA ILE A 50 3.77 -2.50 9.44
C ILE A 50 4.88 -2.38 10.48
N LEU A 51 5.33 -3.52 11.00
CA LEU A 51 6.50 -3.53 11.89
C LEU A 51 7.77 -3.45 11.04
N ALA A 52 8.83 -2.83 11.61
CA ALA A 52 10.08 -2.64 10.89
C ALA A 52 10.63 -3.94 10.31
N GLU A 53 10.49 -5.04 11.04
CA GLU A 53 10.98 -6.35 10.60
C GLU A 53 10.19 -6.93 9.44
N GLN A 54 9.01 -6.37 9.14
CA GLN A 54 8.15 -6.84 8.05
C GLN A 54 8.27 -5.96 6.80
N ALA A 55 9.02 -4.86 6.89
CA ALA A 55 9.08 -3.87 5.82
C ALA A 55 9.56 -4.45 4.48
N ALA A 56 10.61 -5.27 4.51
CA ALA A 56 11.18 -5.82 3.28
C ALA A 56 10.17 -6.68 2.53
N GLU A 57 9.39 -7.48 3.25
CA GLU A 57 8.37 -8.34 2.64
C GLU A 57 7.26 -7.52 2.00
N VAL A 58 6.80 -6.48 2.69
CA VAL A 58 5.75 -5.63 2.16
C VAL A 58 6.26 -4.85 0.94
N ARG A 59 7.47 -4.28 1.02
CA ARG A 59 8.06 -3.58 -0.11
C ARG A 59 8.16 -4.49 -1.33
N ALA A 60 8.60 -5.73 -1.14
CA ALA A 60 8.73 -6.68 -2.24
C ALA A 60 7.38 -6.93 -2.93
N ALA A 61 6.30 -7.00 -2.15
CA ALA A 61 4.98 -7.26 -2.70
C ALA A 61 4.47 -6.12 -3.59
N TYR A 62 4.91 -4.88 -3.35
CA TYR A 62 4.42 -3.71 -4.08
C TYR A 62 5.43 -3.14 -5.08
N ALA A 63 6.69 -3.53 -5.00
CA ALA A 63 7.75 -2.92 -5.83
C ALA A 63 7.56 -3.14 -7.32
N GLU A 64 6.85 -4.18 -7.71
CA GLU A 64 6.65 -4.48 -9.13
C GLU A 64 5.78 -3.42 -9.81
N LEU A 65 4.75 -2.95 -9.12
CA LEU A 65 3.80 -2.00 -9.70
C LEU A 65 3.98 -0.57 -9.20
N PHE A 66 4.74 -0.37 -8.13
CA PHE A 66 4.93 0.94 -7.52
C PHE A 66 6.39 1.31 -7.43
N GLU A 67 6.67 2.57 -7.70
CA GLU A 67 7.98 3.14 -7.39
C GLU A 67 7.92 3.59 -5.94
N LEU A 68 8.60 2.85 -5.07
CA LEU A 68 8.49 3.07 -3.64
C LEU A 68 9.46 4.13 -3.15
N ASP A 69 8.96 5.01 -2.27
CA ASP A 69 9.78 6.00 -1.60
C ASP A 69 10.60 5.31 -0.50
N PRO A 70 11.64 5.98 0.04
CA PRO A 70 12.35 5.44 1.19
C PRO A 70 11.39 5.17 2.35
N THR A 71 11.61 4.05 3.03
CA THR A 71 10.80 3.65 4.17
C THR A 71 11.01 4.64 5.33
N VAL A 72 9.93 5.07 5.95
CA VAL A 72 9.97 5.90 7.14
C VAL A 72 9.66 5.03 8.35
N GLU A 73 10.53 5.06 9.35
CA GLU A 73 10.36 4.26 10.57
C GLU A 73 10.24 5.16 11.78
N GLN A 74 9.30 4.83 12.67
CA GLN A 74 9.12 5.54 13.92
C GLN A 74 8.65 4.56 14.98
N GLU A 75 9.44 4.42 16.06
CA GLU A 75 9.12 3.56 17.20
C GLU A 75 8.78 2.12 16.80
N GLY A 76 9.54 1.57 15.86
CA GLY A 76 9.36 0.19 15.41
C GLY A 76 8.26 -0.01 14.36
N TRP A 77 7.49 1.03 14.07
CA TRP A 77 6.49 1.00 13.01
C TRP A 77 7.02 1.69 11.77
N VAL A 78 6.61 1.23 10.61
CA VAL A 78 7.06 1.83 9.36
C VAL A 78 5.90 2.27 8.50
N LEU A 79 6.16 3.31 7.72
CA LEU A 79 5.27 3.78 6.68
C LEU A 79 5.97 3.52 5.34
N ILE A 80 5.26 2.83 4.45
CA ILE A 80 5.76 2.57 3.10
C ILE A 80 4.84 3.32 2.15
N SER A 81 5.42 4.15 1.30
CA SER A 81 4.65 4.93 0.34
C SER A 81 5.29 4.82 -1.03
N GLY A 82 4.53 5.18 -2.05
CA GLY A 82 5.03 5.12 -3.41
C GLY A 82 4.04 5.65 -4.42
N THR A 83 4.47 5.58 -5.69
CA THR A 83 3.66 6.04 -6.82
C THR A 83 3.50 4.90 -7.81
N ARG A 84 2.27 4.69 -8.31
CA ARG A 84 2.00 3.64 -9.28
C ARG A 84 2.76 3.94 -10.57
N LYS A 85 3.49 2.95 -11.05
CA LYS A 85 4.23 3.04 -12.30
C LYS A 85 3.30 3.13 -13.51
N ALA A 86 3.82 3.73 -14.54
CA ALA A 86 3.10 3.83 -15.82
C ALA A 86 2.95 2.47 -16.49
#